data_b519c6e3992ecb397f58f528a9e4c41e
#
_entry.id   b519c6e3992ecb397f58f528a9e4c41e
#
_cell.length_a   1.000
_cell.length_b   1.000
_cell.length_c   1.000
_cell.angle_alpha   90.00
_cell.angle_beta   90.00
_cell.angle_gamma   90.00
#
_symmetry.space_group_name_H-M   'P 1'
#
loop_
_entity.id
_entity.type
_entity.pdbx_description
1 polymer ?
#
loop_
_entity_poly.entity_id
_entity_poly.type
_entity_poly.pdbx_seq_one_letter_code
_entity_poly.pdbx_strand_id
1 'polypeptide(L)'
;MSISLIDVTCGVWDLNREKTLATLDAIAALPNPLRVLGWRPGPGRAHLAWQLMHIGITEELFATERFVGTVPAYRDLVPRYKGGSTPDDDIPAVDVIRDVLANSREHLRTTMSTFADSDLEIIPAALKERALSIGKAIKLLAWHEAHHQGQAHITLNLYKAAHQ
;
A
#
# COMPACT_ATOMS: atom_id res chain seq x y z
N MET A 1 27.57 6.36 15.72
CA MET A 1 26.74 5.41 14.97
C MET A 1 26.19 6.16 13.77
N SER A 2 26.42 5.69 12.56
CA SER A 2 25.77 6.25 11.36
C SER A 2 24.30 5.82 11.35
N ILE A 3 23.41 6.73 11.02
CA ILE A 3 21.98 6.43 10.85
C ILE A 3 21.83 5.67 9.52
N SER A 4 21.19 4.50 9.54
CA SER A 4 20.89 3.74 8.34
C SER A 4 19.85 4.46 7.47
N LEU A 5 20.09 4.56 6.16
CA LEU A 5 19.13 5.12 5.21
C LEU A 5 17.88 4.24 5.09
N ILE A 6 18.04 2.92 5.23
CA ILE A 6 16.91 1.98 5.28
C ILE A 6 16.04 2.29 6.48
N ASP A 7 16.62 2.45 7.69
CA ASP A 7 15.84 2.73 8.90
C ASP A 7 15.11 4.09 8.82
N VAL A 8 15.76 5.13 8.31
CA VAL A 8 15.11 6.44 8.08
C VAL A 8 13.91 6.28 7.14
N THR A 9 14.07 5.53 6.05
CA THR A 9 12.99 5.32 5.08
C THR A 9 11.85 4.49 5.69
N CYS A 10 12.17 3.46 6.49
CA CYS A 10 11.18 2.69 7.23
C CYS A 10 10.38 3.57 8.21
N GLY A 11 11.03 4.54 8.85
CA GLY A 11 10.34 5.53 9.70
C GLY A 11 9.34 6.40 8.92
N VAL A 12 9.64 6.76 7.66
CA VAL A 12 8.69 7.46 6.79
C VAL A 12 7.49 6.56 6.44
N TRP A 13 7.74 5.27 6.19
CA TRP A 13 6.66 4.31 5.95
C TRP A 13 5.72 4.18 7.15
N ASP A 14 6.26 4.20 8.39
CA ASP A 14 5.45 4.11 9.61
C ASP A 14 4.54 5.33 9.75
N LEU A 15 5.05 6.53 9.49
CA LEU A 15 4.25 7.76 9.49
C LEU A 15 3.12 7.69 8.45
N ASN A 16 3.42 7.22 7.22
CA ASN A 16 2.42 7.09 6.18
C ASN A 16 1.34 6.06 6.58
N ARG A 17 1.75 4.90 7.15
CA ARG A 17 0.84 3.87 7.62
C ARG A 17 -0.07 4.35 8.75
N GLU A 18 0.44 5.15 9.66
CA GLU A 18 -0.41 5.78 10.70
C GLU A 18 -1.55 6.58 10.07
N LYS A 19 -1.27 7.38 9.02
CA LYS A 19 -2.29 8.17 8.31
C LYS A 19 -3.26 7.29 7.51
N THR A 20 -2.75 6.22 6.90
CA THR A 20 -3.58 5.23 6.18
C THR A 20 -4.56 4.56 7.13
N LEU A 21 -4.08 4.08 8.29
CA LEU A 21 -4.93 3.45 9.31
C LEU A 21 -5.93 4.42 9.93
N ALA A 22 -5.54 5.68 10.19
CA ALA A 22 -6.47 6.70 10.67
C ALA A 22 -7.62 6.95 9.69
N THR A 23 -7.35 6.89 8.37
CA THR A 23 -8.39 6.97 7.34
C THR A 23 -9.32 5.74 7.38
N LEU A 24 -8.76 4.53 7.54
CA LEU A 24 -9.54 3.29 7.67
C LEU A 24 -10.39 3.29 8.94
N ASP A 25 -9.85 3.77 10.07
CA ASP A 25 -10.58 3.90 11.34
C ASP A 25 -11.75 4.88 11.21
N ALA A 26 -11.53 6.01 10.53
CA ALA A 26 -12.59 6.98 10.26
C ALA A 26 -13.70 6.41 9.37
N ILE A 27 -13.38 5.48 8.45
CA ILE A 27 -14.38 4.74 7.65
C ILE A 27 -15.12 3.73 8.54
N ALA A 28 -14.39 2.97 9.36
CA ALA A 28 -14.95 1.95 10.25
C ALA A 28 -15.97 2.53 11.26
N ALA A 29 -15.77 3.77 11.67
CA ALA A 29 -16.67 4.48 12.60
C ALA A 29 -18.00 4.95 11.96
N LEU A 30 -18.16 4.87 10.63
CA LEU A 30 -19.39 5.28 9.95
C LEU A 30 -20.45 4.17 9.98
N PRO A 31 -21.77 4.52 9.89
CA PRO A 31 -22.86 3.54 10.04
C PRO A 31 -22.83 2.38 9.05
N ASN A 32 -22.27 2.55 7.86
CA ASN A 32 -22.16 1.49 6.85
C ASN A 32 -20.78 1.54 6.17
N PRO A 33 -19.74 0.97 6.82
CA PRO A 33 -18.37 1.02 6.29
C PRO A 33 -18.22 0.41 4.91
N LEU A 34 -18.92 -0.68 4.60
CA LEU A 34 -18.83 -1.34 3.27
C LEU A 34 -19.33 -0.42 2.16
N ARG A 35 -20.43 0.32 2.40
CA ARG A 35 -20.92 1.31 1.42
C ARG A 35 -19.92 2.44 1.21
N VAL A 36 -19.28 2.89 2.28
CA VAL A 36 -18.23 3.92 2.21
C VAL A 36 -17.03 3.41 1.42
N LEU A 37 -16.56 2.20 1.75
CA LEU A 37 -15.41 1.55 1.08
C LEU A 37 -15.64 1.35 -0.43
N GLY A 38 -16.88 1.02 -0.82
CA GLY A 38 -17.25 0.82 -2.23
C GLY A 38 -17.58 2.10 -3.00
N TRP A 39 -17.66 3.25 -2.32
CA TRP A 39 -18.05 4.50 -2.97
C TRP A 39 -16.96 5.02 -3.92
N ARG A 40 -17.39 5.49 -5.11
CA ARG A 40 -16.53 6.06 -6.15
C ARG A 40 -16.83 7.55 -6.31
N PRO A 41 -15.83 8.43 -6.39
CA PRO A 41 -16.05 9.86 -6.55
C PRO A 41 -16.51 10.26 -7.98
N GLY A 42 -16.58 9.28 -8.89
CA GLY A 42 -17.03 9.48 -10.26
C GLY A 42 -16.80 8.28 -11.15
N PRO A 43 -17.31 8.30 -12.40
CA PRO A 43 -17.12 7.20 -13.35
C PRO A 43 -15.63 6.89 -13.59
N GLY A 44 -15.29 5.61 -13.62
CA GLY A 44 -13.91 5.14 -13.87
C GLY A 44 -12.92 5.42 -12.73
N ARG A 45 -13.39 5.94 -11.58
CA ARG A 45 -12.52 6.17 -10.44
C ARG A 45 -12.49 4.95 -9.50
N ALA A 46 -11.34 4.76 -8.87
CA ALA A 46 -11.19 3.73 -7.85
C ALA A 46 -11.98 4.10 -6.59
N HIS A 47 -12.61 3.10 -5.97
CA HIS A 47 -13.23 3.25 -4.67
C HIS A 47 -12.20 3.18 -3.53
N LEU A 48 -12.60 3.56 -2.32
CA LEU A 48 -11.72 3.61 -1.13
C LEU A 48 -11.05 2.27 -0.84
N ALA A 49 -11.80 1.16 -0.89
CA ALA A 49 -11.25 -0.15 -0.63
C ALA A 49 -10.11 -0.50 -1.61
N TRP A 50 -10.25 -0.17 -2.90
CA TRP A 50 -9.20 -0.44 -3.88
C TRP A 50 -7.93 0.36 -3.55
N GLN A 51 -8.05 1.63 -3.16
CA GLN A 51 -6.89 2.46 -2.80
C GLN A 51 -6.11 1.85 -1.62
N LEU A 52 -6.82 1.43 -0.57
CA LEU A 52 -6.22 0.88 0.64
C LEU A 52 -5.62 -0.52 0.38
N MET A 53 -6.32 -1.40 -0.32
CA MET A 53 -5.83 -2.72 -0.70
C MET A 53 -4.62 -2.63 -1.62
N HIS A 54 -4.63 -1.68 -2.57
CA HIS A 54 -3.52 -1.46 -3.50
C HIS A 54 -2.22 -1.06 -2.78
N ILE A 55 -2.30 -0.31 -1.69
CA ILE A 55 -1.15 0.00 -0.84
C ILE A 55 -0.55 -1.31 -0.31
N GLY A 56 -1.34 -2.15 0.36
CA GLY A 56 -0.84 -3.39 0.96
C GLY A 56 -0.33 -4.39 -0.10
N ILE A 57 -1.09 -4.62 -1.16
CA ILE A 57 -0.68 -5.54 -2.24
C ILE A 57 0.59 -5.05 -2.96
N THR A 58 0.79 -3.75 -3.10
CA THR A 58 2.04 -3.22 -3.66
C THR A 58 3.23 -3.51 -2.74
N GLU A 59 3.09 -3.32 -1.44
CA GLU A 59 4.14 -3.66 -0.47
C GLU A 59 4.46 -5.15 -0.48
N GLU A 60 3.45 -6.02 -0.48
CA GLU A 60 3.62 -7.46 -0.57
C GLU A 60 4.39 -7.87 -1.84
N LEU A 61 4.06 -7.29 -2.99
CA LEU A 61 4.77 -7.53 -4.24
C LEU A 61 6.24 -7.09 -4.16
N PHE A 62 6.54 -5.99 -3.47
CA PHE A 62 7.94 -5.57 -3.28
C PHE A 62 8.66 -6.47 -2.29
N ALA A 63 8.02 -6.84 -1.18
CA ALA A 63 8.59 -7.73 -0.16
C ALA A 63 8.99 -9.10 -0.72
N THR A 64 8.30 -9.56 -1.76
CA THR A 64 8.43 -10.92 -2.29
C THR A 64 8.99 -10.93 -3.71
N GLU A 65 8.12 -10.82 -4.70
CA GLU A 65 8.44 -11.01 -6.12
C GLU A 65 9.57 -10.08 -6.59
N ARG A 66 9.50 -8.80 -6.18
CA ARG A 66 10.36 -7.77 -6.75
C ARG A 66 11.75 -7.71 -6.10
N PHE A 67 11.85 -7.84 -4.79
CA PHE A 67 13.14 -7.78 -4.10
C PHE A 67 13.86 -9.12 -4.05
N VAL A 68 13.13 -10.21 -3.75
CA VAL A 68 13.75 -11.51 -3.44
C VAL A 68 13.28 -12.66 -4.33
N GLY A 69 12.36 -12.44 -5.25
CA GLY A 69 11.91 -13.45 -6.24
C GLY A 69 11.06 -14.57 -5.65
N THR A 70 10.39 -14.33 -4.53
CA THR A 70 9.48 -15.29 -3.89
C THR A 70 8.02 -15.03 -4.27
N VAL A 71 7.12 -15.96 -3.89
CA VAL A 71 5.68 -15.87 -4.20
C VAL A 71 4.98 -15.00 -3.16
N PRO A 72 4.10 -14.05 -3.59
CA PRO A 72 3.31 -13.24 -2.66
C PRO A 72 2.36 -14.08 -1.80
N ALA A 73 2.21 -13.73 -0.52
CA ALA A 73 1.26 -14.37 0.38
C ALA A 73 -0.20 -14.19 -0.10
N TYR A 74 -0.50 -13.03 -0.68
CA TYR A 74 -1.83 -12.66 -1.18
C TYR A 74 -1.96 -12.83 -2.70
N ARG A 75 -1.36 -13.88 -3.29
CA ARG A 75 -1.32 -14.09 -4.75
C ARG A 75 -2.69 -14.00 -5.42
N ASP A 76 -3.75 -14.45 -4.74
CA ASP A 76 -5.12 -14.46 -5.28
C ASP A 76 -5.76 -13.05 -5.30
N LEU A 77 -5.26 -12.12 -4.45
CA LEU A 77 -5.67 -10.72 -4.42
C LEU A 77 -4.87 -9.83 -5.39
N VAL A 78 -3.67 -10.27 -5.78
CA VAL A 78 -2.79 -9.51 -6.67
C VAL A 78 -3.48 -9.09 -7.97
N PRO A 79 -4.21 -9.96 -8.72
CA PRO A 79 -4.88 -9.56 -9.96
C PRO A 79 -5.89 -8.43 -9.77
N ARG A 80 -6.54 -8.35 -8.59
CA ARG A 80 -7.59 -7.37 -8.27
C ARG A 80 -7.03 -6.01 -7.86
N TYR A 81 -5.87 -5.99 -7.19
CA TYR A 81 -5.37 -4.78 -6.52
C TYR A 81 -3.97 -4.33 -6.97
N LYS A 82 -3.31 -5.03 -7.91
CA LYS A 82 -2.04 -4.56 -8.49
C LYS A 82 -2.24 -3.30 -9.33
N GLY A 83 -1.17 -2.55 -9.57
CA GLY A 83 -1.19 -1.41 -10.46
C GLY A 83 -1.71 -1.78 -11.86
N GLY A 84 -2.62 -0.97 -12.40
CA GLY A 84 -3.28 -1.19 -13.67
C GLY A 84 -4.49 -2.12 -13.63
N SER A 85 -4.86 -2.70 -12.47
CA SER A 85 -6.12 -3.43 -12.33
C SER A 85 -7.34 -2.50 -12.34
N THR A 86 -8.47 -3.04 -12.79
CA THR A 86 -9.76 -2.32 -12.72
C THR A 86 -10.44 -2.64 -11.40
N PRO A 87 -10.81 -1.63 -10.60
CA PRO A 87 -11.57 -1.83 -9.37
C PRO A 87 -12.92 -2.50 -9.63
N ASP A 88 -13.16 -3.65 -9.02
CA ASP A 88 -14.43 -4.39 -9.07
C ASP A 88 -15.40 -3.94 -7.97
N ASP A 89 -16.55 -4.59 -7.84
CA ASP A 89 -17.57 -4.25 -6.82
C ASP A 89 -17.63 -5.27 -5.65
N ASP A 90 -16.68 -6.22 -5.60
CA ASP A 90 -16.49 -7.12 -4.46
C ASP A 90 -15.63 -6.41 -3.39
N ILE A 91 -16.32 -5.72 -2.49
CA ILE A 91 -15.69 -4.82 -1.52
C ILE A 91 -15.27 -5.60 -0.27
N PRO A 92 -13.96 -5.66 0.06
CA PRO A 92 -13.49 -6.33 1.26
C PRO A 92 -13.93 -5.59 2.53
N ALA A 93 -14.18 -6.36 3.59
CA ALA A 93 -14.47 -5.80 4.90
C ALA A 93 -13.27 -5.03 5.48
N VAL A 94 -13.55 -4.14 6.44
CA VAL A 94 -12.54 -3.31 7.12
C VAL A 94 -11.40 -4.17 7.69
N ASP A 95 -11.74 -5.29 8.34
CA ASP A 95 -10.75 -6.16 8.98
C ASP A 95 -9.83 -6.83 7.95
N VAL A 96 -10.37 -7.25 6.82
CA VAL A 96 -9.57 -7.81 5.71
C VAL A 96 -8.56 -6.79 5.18
N ILE A 97 -8.98 -5.53 5.02
CA ILE A 97 -8.09 -4.44 4.58
C ILE A 97 -7.00 -4.21 5.63
N ARG A 98 -7.37 -4.18 6.91
CA ARG A 98 -6.46 -3.98 8.03
C ARG A 98 -5.39 -5.08 8.08
N ASP A 99 -5.81 -6.34 7.94
CA ASP A 99 -4.91 -7.50 7.96
C ASP A 99 -3.93 -7.47 6.78
N VAL A 100 -4.41 -7.16 5.58
CA VAL A 100 -3.53 -7.03 4.40
C VAL A 100 -2.52 -5.90 4.61
N LEU A 101 -2.95 -4.73 5.10
CA LEU A 101 -2.04 -3.63 5.38
C LEU A 101 -0.99 -3.98 6.46
N ALA A 102 -1.40 -4.65 7.53
CA ALA A 102 -0.50 -5.03 8.62
C ALA A 102 0.53 -6.08 8.18
N ASN A 103 0.05 -7.18 7.60
CA ASN A 103 0.91 -8.31 7.23
C ASN A 103 1.86 -7.98 6.08
N SER A 104 1.41 -7.21 5.08
CA SER A 104 2.27 -6.77 3.97
C SER A 104 3.39 -5.84 4.46
N ARG A 105 3.11 -4.94 5.40
CA ARG A 105 4.12 -4.10 6.02
C ARG A 105 5.14 -4.92 6.81
N GLU A 106 4.67 -5.85 7.63
CA GLU A 106 5.55 -6.73 8.40
C GLU A 106 6.46 -7.55 7.48
N HIS A 107 5.90 -8.11 6.42
CA HIS A 107 6.66 -8.85 5.42
C HIS A 107 7.70 -7.96 4.73
N LEU A 108 7.31 -6.74 4.32
CA LEU A 108 8.24 -5.78 3.72
C LEU A 108 9.38 -5.42 4.68
N ARG A 109 9.09 -5.17 5.96
CA ARG A 109 10.12 -4.87 6.98
C ARG A 109 11.06 -6.06 7.19
N THR A 110 10.53 -7.27 7.27
CA THR A 110 11.32 -8.50 7.37
C THR A 110 12.25 -8.65 6.18
N THR A 111 11.75 -8.42 4.96
CA THR A 111 12.58 -8.45 3.75
C THR A 111 13.65 -7.36 3.80
N MET A 112 13.31 -6.13 4.19
CA MET A 112 14.28 -5.05 4.28
C MET A 112 15.35 -5.28 5.32
N SER A 113 15.08 -5.99 6.40
CA SER A 113 16.08 -6.35 7.42
C SER A 113 17.20 -7.27 6.91
N THR A 114 17.01 -7.88 5.73
CA THR A 114 18.04 -8.71 5.08
C THR A 114 19.03 -7.88 4.23
N PHE A 115 18.78 -6.58 4.05
CA PHE A 115 19.62 -5.66 3.30
C PHE A 115 20.35 -4.68 4.21
N ALA A 116 21.52 -4.22 3.76
CA ALA A 116 22.27 -3.12 4.36
C ALA A 116 22.26 -1.89 3.43
N ASP A 117 22.65 -0.72 3.94
CA ASP A 117 22.75 0.50 3.13
C ASP A 117 23.70 0.35 1.93
N SER A 118 24.70 -0.55 2.02
CA SER A 118 25.58 -0.91 0.90
C SER A 118 24.86 -1.58 -0.26
N ASP A 119 23.68 -2.16 -0.04
CA ASP A 119 22.91 -2.88 -1.05
C ASP A 119 21.93 -1.96 -1.82
N LEU A 120 21.82 -0.69 -1.44
CA LEU A 120 20.84 0.25 -1.99
C LEU A 120 21.02 0.50 -3.50
N GLU A 121 22.20 0.30 -4.06
CA GLU A 121 22.46 0.42 -5.50
C GLU A 121 22.21 -0.87 -6.28
N ILE A 122 21.95 -1.99 -5.60
CA ILE A 122 21.61 -3.26 -6.25
C ILE A 122 20.27 -3.11 -6.98
N ILE A 123 20.21 -3.61 -8.21
CA ILE A 123 18.99 -3.70 -9.01
C ILE A 123 18.54 -5.18 -8.98
N PRO A 124 17.47 -5.52 -8.25
CA PRO A 124 16.91 -6.87 -8.23
C PRO A 124 16.51 -7.35 -9.63
N ALA A 125 16.56 -8.66 -9.87
CA ALA A 125 16.30 -9.25 -11.19
C ALA A 125 14.95 -8.82 -11.78
N ALA A 126 13.88 -8.82 -10.96
CA ALA A 126 12.52 -8.43 -11.36
C ALA A 126 12.36 -6.92 -11.65
N LEU A 127 13.37 -6.10 -11.28
CA LEU A 127 13.33 -4.64 -11.46
C LEU A 127 14.31 -4.13 -12.52
N LYS A 128 15.01 -5.04 -13.22
CA LYS A 128 16.04 -4.68 -14.21
C LYS A 128 15.50 -3.85 -15.37
N GLU A 129 14.37 -4.22 -15.95
CA GLU A 129 13.75 -3.49 -17.06
C GLU A 129 13.37 -2.04 -16.69
N ARG A 130 13.07 -1.81 -15.42
CA ARG A 130 12.72 -0.49 -14.88
C ARG A 130 13.93 0.28 -14.39
N ALA A 131 15.13 -0.30 -14.41
CA ALA A 131 16.35 0.25 -13.83
C ALA A 131 16.16 0.77 -12.39
N LEU A 132 15.36 0.02 -11.59
CA LEU A 132 14.93 0.42 -10.26
C LEU A 132 15.78 -0.31 -9.20
N SER A 133 16.75 0.41 -8.59
CA SER A 133 17.54 -0.13 -7.49
C SER A 133 16.71 -0.23 -6.19
N ILE A 134 17.20 -1.01 -5.21
CA ILE A 134 16.59 -1.12 -3.89
C ILE A 134 16.36 0.28 -3.29
N GLY A 135 17.39 1.14 -3.32
CA GLY A 135 17.29 2.49 -2.77
C GLY A 135 16.27 3.40 -3.47
N LYS A 136 16.08 3.24 -4.78
CA LYS A 136 15.00 3.93 -5.50
C LYS A 136 13.63 3.33 -5.19
N ALA A 137 13.55 2.00 -5.08
CA ALA A 137 12.31 1.29 -4.80
C ALA A 137 11.74 1.63 -3.41
N ILE A 138 12.58 1.69 -2.36
CA ILE A 138 12.11 2.03 -1.01
C ILE A 138 11.59 3.48 -0.93
N LYS A 139 12.19 4.42 -1.65
CA LYS A 139 11.69 5.81 -1.77
C LYS A 139 10.37 5.86 -2.55
N LEU A 140 10.27 5.07 -3.62
CA LEU A 140 9.02 4.95 -4.38
C LEU A 140 7.88 4.42 -3.50
N LEU A 141 8.14 3.43 -2.64
CA LEU A 141 7.14 2.89 -1.71
C LEU A 141 6.66 3.94 -0.70
N ALA A 142 7.57 4.78 -0.17
CA ALA A 142 7.20 5.87 0.72
C ALA A 142 6.26 6.88 0.04
N TRP A 143 6.58 7.28 -1.20
CA TRP A 143 5.71 8.14 -2.01
C TRP A 143 4.38 7.44 -2.37
N HIS A 144 4.42 6.16 -2.73
CA HIS A 144 3.26 5.39 -3.18
C HIS A 144 2.16 5.32 -2.12
N GLU A 145 2.50 4.97 -0.89
CA GLU A 145 1.50 4.95 0.19
C GLU A 145 0.96 6.34 0.48
N ALA A 146 1.81 7.37 0.58
CA ALA A 146 1.35 8.74 0.81
C ALA A 146 0.41 9.23 -0.30
N HIS A 147 0.70 8.88 -1.57
CA HIS A 147 -0.11 9.22 -2.72
C HIS A 147 -1.51 8.59 -2.64
N HIS A 148 -1.60 7.28 -2.42
CA HIS A 148 -2.88 6.57 -2.34
C HIS A 148 -3.66 6.88 -1.06
N GLN A 149 -2.97 7.11 0.06
CA GLN A 149 -3.58 7.60 1.30
C GLN A 149 -4.24 8.96 1.09
N GLY A 150 -3.56 9.89 0.41
CA GLY A 150 -4.12 11.20 0.08
C GLY A 150 -5.38 11.09 -0.80
N GLN A 151 -5.36 10.20 -1.80
CA GLN A 151 -6.54 9.93 -2.64
C GLN A 151 -7.69 9.32 -1.81
N ALA A 152 -7.42 8.37 -0.94
CA ALA A 152 -8.42 7.77 -0.06
C ALA A 152 -9.01 8.81 0.90
N HIS A 153 -8.18 9.65 1.50
CA HIS A 153 -8.62 10.71 2.40
C HIS A 153 -9.55 11.72 1.69
N ILE A 154 -9.16 12.20 0.52
CA ILE A 154 -10.02 13.11 -0.28
C ILE A 154 -11.32 12.42 -0.66
N THR A 155 -11.29 11.16 -1.10
CA THR A 155 -12.48 10.40 -1.47
C THR A 155 -13.43 10.23 -0.28
N LEU A 156 -12.92 9.97 0.92
CA LEU A 156 -13.73 9.91 2.15
C LEU A 156 -14.40 11.26 2.47
N ASN A 157 -13.67 12.37 2.30
CA ASN A 157 -14.24 13.70 2.53
C ASN A 157 -15.34 14.03 1.52
N LEU A 158 -15.16 13.67 0.25
CA LEU A 158 -16.19 13.81 -0.78
C LEU A 158 -17.42 12.95 -0.50
N TYR A 159 -17.22 11.69 -0.02
CA TYR A 159 -18.33 10.85 0.43
C TYR A 159 -19.13 11.51 1.55
N LYS A 160 -18.45 12.00 2.59
CA LYS A 160 -19.09 12.68 3.73
C LYS A 160 -19.88 13.91 3.27
N ALA A 161 -19.32 14.73 2.39
CA ALA A 161 -20.01 15.91 1.87
C ALA A 161 -21.24 15.59 1.03
N ALA A 162 -21.22 14.47 0.30
CA ALA A 162 -22.34 14.03 -0.55
C ALA A 162 -23.48 13.32 0.22
N HIS A 163 -23.26 12.97 1.50
CA HIS A 163 -24.20 12.18 2.32
C HIS A 163 -24.51 12.83 3.68
N GLN A 164 -24.29 14.13 3.80
CA GLN A 164 -24.73 14.97 4.93
C GLN A 164 -26.20 15.33 4.84
#